data_cd61cef9a99db44b3c417861bd860ed4
#
_entry.id   cd61cef9a99db44b3c417861bd860ed4
#
_cell.length_a   1.000
_cell.length_b   1.000
_cell.length_c   1.000
_cell.angle_alpha   90.00
_cell.angle_beta   90.00
_cell.angle_gamma   90.00
#
_symmetry.space_group_name_H-M   'P 1'
#
loop_
_entity.id
_entity.type
_entity.pdbx_description
1 polymer ?
#
loop_
_entity_poly.entity_id
_entity_poly.type
_entity_poly.pdbx_seq_one_letter_code
_entity_poly.pdbx_strand_id
1 'polypeptide(L)'
;MRVLTSGLAIVLGSAALAACGAPQLKAPTDKGVCYHVGELASDAPRFNVVARDQPQIEFCAARLEEMRLKFLSLGGSNNEMVGAYQGQFIFIDRTGVKFSKSLDGARFFALARTGDGRLAIPGAIQRRIDGRPVAVAPN
;
A
#
# COMPACT_ATOMS: atom_id res chain seq x y z
N MET A 1 -62.98 -36.87 29.73
CA MET A 1 -62.42 -36.11 28.58
C MET A 1 -61.15 -35.42 29.00
N ARG A 2 -60.01 -35.91 28.58
CA ARG A 2 -58.68 -35.30 28.84
C ARG A 2 -58.17 -34.66 27.55
N VAL A 3 -58.05 -33.34 27.58
CA VAL A 3 -57.48 -32.57 26.45
C VAL A 3 -55.97 -32.45 26.68
N LEU A 4 -55.18 -33.09 25.82
CA LEU A 4 -53.74 -32.97 25.76
C LEU A 4 -53.39 -31.75 24.90
N THR A 5 -52.91 -30.71 25.52
CA THR A 5 -52.28 -29.55 24.83
C THR A 5 -50.82 -29.82 24.59
N SER A 6 -50.47 -30.12 23.32
CA SER A 6 -49.09 -30.24 22.86
C SER A 6 -48.48 -28.86 22.70
N GLY A 7 -47.52 -28.52 23.56
CA GLY A 7 -46.71 -27.31 23.41
C GLY A 7 -45.64 -27.49 22.34
N LEU A 8 -45.68 -26.67 21.31
CA LEU A 8 -44.67 -26.59 20.24
C LEU A 8 -43.56 -25.65 20.71
N ALA A 9 -42.40 -26.19 21.09
CA ALA A 9 -41.22 -25.42 21.43
C ALA A 9 -40.49 -25.02 20.14
N ILE A 10 -40.53 -23.74 19.79
CA ILE A 10 -39.77 -23.16 18.69
C ILE A 10 -38.36 -22.85 19.21
N VAL A 11 -37.37 -23.65 18.79
CA VAL A 11 -35.93 -23.38 19.01
C VAL A 11 -35.47 -22.40 17.95
N LEU A 12 -35.33 -21.12 18.33
CA LEU A 12 -34.65 -20.14 17.48
C LEU A 12 -33.13 -20.41 17.54
N GLY A 13 -32.61 -21.09 16.50
CA GLY A 13 -31.20 -21.25 16.29
C GLY A 13 -30.58 -19.93 15.84
N SER A 14 -29.85 -19.26 16.74
CA SER A 14 -29.00 -18.10 16.38
C SER A 14 -27.83 -18.56 15.56
N ALA A 15 -27.87 -18.38 14.23
CA ALA A 15 -26.72 -18.56 13.36
C ALA A 15 -25.75 -17.39 13.61
N ALA A 16 -24.70 -17.62 14.40
CA ALA A 16 -23.57 -16.71 14.49
C ALA A 16 -22.82 -16.71 13.15
N LEU A 17 -23.01 -15.69 12.36
CA LEU A 17 -22.18 -15.40 11.17
C LEU A 17 -20.78 -15.01 11.67
N ALA A 18 -19.90 -15.99 11.78
CA ALA A 18 -18.48 -15.74 11.94
C ALA A 18 -17.98 -15.12 10.61
N ALA A 19 -17.91 -13.79 10.55
CA ALA A 19 -17.23 -13.09 9.50
C ALA A 19 -15.72 -13.34 9.65
N CYS A 20 -15.24 -14.46 9.11
CA CYS A 20 -13.81 -14.69 8.91
C CYS A 20 -13.35 -13.71 7.83
N GLY A 21 -12.91 -12.52 8.23
CA GLY A 21 -12.16 -11.64 7.36
C GLY A 21 -10.90 -12.38 6.89
N ALA A 22 -10.65 -12.44 5.58
CA ALA A 22 -9.41 -13.00 5.06
C ALA A 22 -8.21 -12.30 5.72
N PRO A 23 -7.14 -13.04 6.08
CA PRO A 23 -5.97 -12.44 6.72
C PRO A 23 -5.37 -11.39 5.79
N GLN A 24 -5.33 -10.14 6.27
CA GLN A 24 -4.80 -9.03 5.49
C GLN A 24 -3.29 -9.17 5.38
N LEU A 25 -2.74 -9.10 4.16
CA LEU A 25 -1.31 -9.14 3.93
C LEU A 25 -0.63 -8.00 4.68
N LYS A 26 0.40 -8.33 5.46
CA LYS A 26 1.20 -7.34 6.19
C LYS A 26 2.55 -7.14 5.52
N ALA A 27 3.00 -5.89 5.44
CA ALA A 27 4.34 -5.57 4.98
C ALA A 27 5.39 -6.10 5.98
N PRO A 28 6.53 -6.66 5.50
CA PRO A 28 7.64 -7.06 6.35
C PRO A 28 8.17 -5.90 7.19
N THR A 29 8.63 -6.20 8.41
CA THR A 29 9.12 -5.20 9.37
C THR A 29 10.65 -5.17 9.50
N ASP A 30 11.37 -5.91 8.65
CA ASP A 30 12.83 -5.98 8.67
C ASP A 30 13.45 -4.61 8.50
N LYS A 31 14.34 -4.26 9.44
CA LYS A 31 14.96 -2.95 9.47
C LYS A 31 15.86 -2.72 8.26
N GLY A 32 15.64 -1.62 7.56
CA GLY A 32 16.45 -1.18 6.43
C GLY A 32 16.31 -2.04 5.16
N VAL A 33 15.39 -2.99 5.11
CA VAL A 33 15.21 -3.85 3.94
C VAL A 33 14.09 -3.32 3.06
N CYS A 34 14.41 -3.09 1.80
CA CYS A 34 13.48 -2.67 0.75
C CYS A 34 13.02 -3.87 -0.05
N TYR A 35 11.72 -4.04 -0.18
CA TYR A 35 11.11 -5.13 -0.92
C TYR A 35 10.31 -4.63 -2.13
N HIS A 36 10.37 -5.39 -3.22
CA HIS A 36 9.36 -5.37 -4.27
C HIS A 36 8.31 -6.44 -3.99
N VAL A 37 7.03 -6.08 -4.09
CA VAL A 37 5.93 -7.01 -3.93
C VAL A 37 5.51 -7.51 -5.30
N GLY A 38 5.88 -8.75 -5.59
CA GLY A 38 5.50 -9.45 -6.82
C GLY A 38 4.24 -10.29 -6.66
N GLU A 39 3.65 -10.67 -7.78
CA GLU A 39 2.50 -11.59 -7.83
C GLU A 39 1.31 -11.14 -6.98
N LEU A 40 0.99 -9.84 -7.01
CA LEU A 40 -0.10 -9.23 -6.23
C LEU A 40 -1.48 -9.88 -6.48
N ALA A 41 -1.69 -10.44 -7.67
CA ALA A 41 -2.92 -11.12 -8.04
C ALA A 41 -2.98 -12.58 -7.55
N SER A 42 -1.92 -13.10 -6.94
CA SER A 42 -1.90 -14.45 -6.38
C SER A 42 -2.36 -14.46 -4.91
N ASP A 43 -2.78 -15.62 -4.42
CA ASP A 43 -3.14 -15.83 -3.02
C ASP A 43 -1.94 -15.68 -2.06
N ALA A 44 -0.72 -15.69 -2.60
CA ALA A 44 0.52 -15.56 -1.84
C ALA A 44 1.51 -14.60 -2.52
N PRO A 45 1.31 -13.28 -2.41
CA PRO A 45 2.26 -12.29 -2.92
C PRO A 45 3.66 -12.49 -2.37
N ARG A 46 4.68 -12.25 -3.21
CA ARG A 46 6.08 -12.46 -2.85
C ARG A 46 6.78 -11.15 -2.53
N PHE A 47 7.54 -11.17 -1.43
CA PHE A 47 8.42 -10.06 -1.05
C PHE A 47 9.85 -10.35 -1.54
N ASN A 48 10.26 -9.69 -2.61
CA ASN A 48 11.59 -9.82 -3.20
C ASN A 48 12.48 -8.70 -2.70
N VAL A 49 13.63 -9.02 -2.10
CA VAL A 49 14.59 -8.02 -1.61
C VAL A 49 15.18 -7.25 -2.80
N VAL A 50 15.01 -5.94 -2.81
CA VAL A 50 15.56 -5.01 -3.82
C VAL A 50 16.85 -4.36 -3.30
N ALA A 51 16.85 -3.92 -2.05
CA ALA A 51 18.00 -3.29 -1.42
C ALA A 51 18.00 -3.53 0.10
N ARG A 52 19.18 -3.44 0.69
CA ARG A 52 19.41 -3.50 2.14
C ARG A 52 20.03 -2.20 2.63
N ASP A 53 20.09 -2.04 3.95
CA ASP A 53 20.71 -0.88 4.61
C ASP A 53 20.13 0.46 4.14
N GLN A 54 18.84 0.47 3.82
CA GLN A 54 18.14 1.69 3.46
C GLN A 54 17.77 2.44 4.74
N PRO A 55 18.24 3.69 4.94
CA PRO A 55 18.00 4.40 6.18
C PRO A 55 16.55 4.88 6.34
N GLN A 56 15.85 5.12 5.26
CA GLN A 56 14.50 5.68 5.24
C GLN A 56 13.68 5.10 4.06
N ILE A 57 12.35 5.20 4.18
CA ILE A 57 11.41 4.68 3.18
C ILE A 57 11.58 5.36 1.81
N GLU A 58 12.00 6.61 1.76
CA GLU A 58 12.25 7.38 0.54
C GLU A 58 13.38 6.78 -0.29
N PHE A 59 14.41 6.23 0.35
CA PHE A 59 15.50 5.54 -0.35
C PHE A 59 15.01 4.22 -0.97
N CYS A 60 14.13 3.50 -0.26
CA CYS A 60 13.47 2.33 -0.83
C CYS A 60 12.60 2.72 -2.02
N ALA A 61 11.80 3.79 -1.90
CA ALA A 61 10.99 4.30 -3.00
C ALA A 61 11.83 4.68 -4.23
N ALA A 62 13.00 5.29 -4.02
CA ALA A 62 13.93 5.62 -5.11
C ALA A 62 14.45 4.37 -5.82
N ARG A 63 14.80 3.31 -5.09
CA ARG A 63 15.24 2.03 -5.68
C ARG A 63 14.13 1.36 -6.49
N LEU A 64 12.91 1.38 -5.97
CA LEU A 64 11.75 0.85 -6.68
C LEU A 64 11.42 1.67 -7.94
N GLU A 65 11.57 3.00 -7.89
CA GLU A 65 11.39 3.85 -9.07
C GLU A 65 12.46 3.58 -10.14
N GLU A 66 13.73 3.42 -9.78
CA GLU A 66 14.78 3.00 -10.71
C GLU A 66 14.42 1.69 -11.39
N MET A 67 13.95 0.71 -10.63
CA MET A 67 13.52 -0.58 -11.16
C MET A 67 12.33 -0.43 -12.10
N ARG A 68 11.33 0.40 -11.76
CA ARG A 68 10.17 0.70 -12.60
C ARG A 68 10.58 1.33 -13.92
N LEU A 69 11.45 2.34 -13.90
CA LEU A 69 11.93 3.03 -15.09
C LEU A 69 12.73 2.09 -16.00
N LYS A 70 13.58 1.23 -15.43
CA LYS A 70 14.30 0.21 -16.17
C LYS A 70 13.36 -0.78 -16.84
N PHE A 71 12.34 -1.24 -16.13
CA PHE A 71 11.32 -2.14 -16.68
C PHE A 71 10.56 -1.50 -17.85
N LEU A 72 10.15 -0.24 -17.71
CA LEU A 72 9.47 0.51 -18.77
C LEU A 72 10.37 0.72 -19.99
N SER A 73 11.66 1.01 -19.78
CA SER A 73 12.63 1.18 -20.90
C SER A 73 12.85 -0.10 -21.70
N LEU A 74 12.58 -1.26 -21.10
CA LEU A 74 12.64 -2.57 -21.76
C LEU A 74 11.31 -2.98 -22.43
N GLY A 75 10.35 -2.07 -22.50
CA GLY A 75 9.04 -2.32 -23.12
C GLY A 75 7.99 -2.91 -22.15
N GLY A 76 8.25 -2.91 -20.86
CA GLY A 76 7.27 -3.31 -19.85
C GLY A 76 6.10 -2.33 -19.76
N SER A 77 4.92 -2.83 -19.35
CA SER A 77 3.68 -2.06 -19.29
C SER A 77 3.10 -1.96 -17.87
N ASN A 78 3.92 -2.09 -16.82
CA ASN A 78 3.44 -1.97 -15.44
C ASN A 78 2.93 -0.56 -15.15
N ASN A 79 1.64 -0.48 -14.84
CA ASN A 79 1.02 0.79 -14.46
C ASN A 79 1.39 1.22 -13.04
N GLU A 80 1.55 0.26 -12.13
CA GLU A 80 1.90 0.51 -10.73
C GLU A 80 2.96 -0.51 -10.26
N MET A 81 3.98 -0.04 -9.56
CA MET A 81 4.94 -0.88 -8.86
C MET A 81 4.66 -0.81 -7.37
N VAL A 82 4.60 -1.96 -6.72
CA VAL A 82 4.35 -2.05 -5.28
C VAL A 82 5.60 -2.55 -4.58
N GLY A 83 5.96 -1.89 -3.51
CA GLY A 83 7.03 -2.28 -2.61
C GLY A 83 6.60 -2.30 -1.16
N ALA A 84 7.53 -2.68 -0.30
CA ALA A 84 7.34 -2.65 1.15
C ALA A 84 8.63 -2.26 1.87
N TYR A 85 8.46 -1.55 2.97
CA TYR A 85 9.55 -1.12 3.84
C TYR A 85 9.06 -0.94 5.26
N GLN A 86 9.66 -1.64 6.20
CA GLN A 86 9.41 -1.55 7.65
C GLN A 86 7.92 -1.43 8.02
N GLY A 87 7.11 -2.36 7.56
CA GLY A 87 5.68 -2.43 7.91
C GLY A 87 4.77 -1.48 7.11
N GLN A 88 5.29 -0.83 6.08
CA GLN A 88 4.52 0.02 5.17
C GLN A 88 4.63 -0.47 3.72
N PHE A 89 3.57 -0.29 2.95
CA PHE A 89 3.57 -0.49 1.51
C PHE A 89 3.88 0.81 0.78
N ILE A 90 4.56 0.68 -0.35
CA ILE A 90 4.95 1.76 -1.25
C ILE A 90 4.30 1.50 -2.59
N PHE A 91 3.58 2.47 -3.13
CA PHE A 91 2.93 2.40 -4.44
C PHE A 91 3.51 3.47 -5.35
N ILE A 92 4.03 3.07 -6.49
CA ILE A 92 4.68 3.96 -7.46
C ILE A 92 3.99 3.84 -8.80
N ASP A 93 3.41 4.92 -9.28
CA ASP A 93 2.72 5.00 -10.56
C ASP A 93 3.10 6.30 -11.32
N ARG A 94 2.34 6.61 -12.37
CA ARG A 94 2.54 7.84 -13.14
C ARG A 94 2.22 9.12 -12.37
N THR A 95 1.46 9.04 -11.27
CA THR A 95 1.11 10.20 -10.46
C THR A 95 2.14 10.49 -9.38
N GLY A 96 2.94 9.50 -9.00
CA GLY A 96 3.98 9.66 -7.99
C GLY A 96 4.13 8.45 -7.07
N VAL A 97 4.54 8.72 -5.84
CA VAL A 97 4.78 7.74 -4.78
C VAL A 97 3.77 7.95 -3.66
N LYS A 98 3.13 6.86 -3.25
CA LYS A 98 2.16 6.84 -2.16
C LYS A 98 2.56 5.78 -1.14
N PHE A 99 2.25 6.01 0.13
CA PHE A 99 2.44 5.07 1.22
C PHE A 99 1.11 4.63 1.82
N SER A 100 1.06 3.39 2.31
CA SER A 100 -0.09 2.84 3.04
C SER A 100 0.34 1.80 4.06
N LYS A 101 -0.49 1.57 5.08
CA LYS A 101 -0.31 0.49 6.05
C LYS A 101 -0.76 -0.88 5.54
N SER A 102 -1.62 -0.90 4.51
CA SER A 102 -2.16 -2.12 3.90
C SER A 102 -2.29 -1.95 2.39
N LEU A 103 -2.43 -3.06 1.67
CA LEU A 103 -2.60 -3.03 0.20
C LEU A 103 -3.91 -2.32 -0.21
N ASP A 104 -4.99 -2.56 0.55
CA ASP A 104 -6.33 -2.06 0.24
C ASP A 104 -6.72 -0.81 1.05
N GLY A 105 -5.82 -0.31 1.88
CA GLY A 105 -6.06 0.83 2.76
C GLY A 105 -5.90 2.18 2.08
N ALA A 106 -6.16 3.23 2.88
CA ALA A 106 -5.93 4.61 2.44
C ALA A 106 -4.47 4.82 2.08
N ARG A 107 -4.25 5.48 0.93
CA ARG A 107 -2.92 5.80 0.41
C ARG A 107 -2.66 7.29 0.54
N PHE A 108 -1.49 7.64 1.02
CA PHE A 108 -1.06 9.03 1.22
C PHE A 108 0.06 9.37 0.26
N PHE A 109 -0.06 10.46 -0.46
CA PHE A 109 1.00 10.96 -1.34
C PHE A 109 2.23 11.37 -0.52
N ALA A 110 3.37 10.75 -0.84
CA ALA A 110 4.66 11.13 -0.33
C ALA A 110 5.40 12.02 -1.33
N LEU A 111 5.39 11.62 -2.60
CA LEU A 111 6.00 12.37 -3.70
C LEU A 111 5.04 12.39 -4.89
N ALA A 112 4.85 13.55 -5.50
CA ALA A 112 4.04 13.72 -6.69
C ALA A 112 4.92 14.00 -7.91
N ARG A 113 4.47 13.62 -9.12
CA ARG A 113 5.20 13.95 -10.34
C ARG A 113 4.94 15.36 -10.77
N THR A 114 6.00 16.06 -11.10
CA THR A 114 5.96 17.35 -11.78
C THR A 114 5.73 17.15 -13.29
N GLY A 115 5.40 18.22 -13.99
CA GLY A 115 5.16 18.18 -15.43
C GLY A 115 6.36 17.71 -16.26
N ASP A 116 7.58 17.82 -15.72
CA ASP A 116 8.82 17.32 -16.29
C ASP A 116 9.15 15.86 -15.89
N GLY A 117 8.19 15.18 -15.20
CA GLY A 117 8.31 13.78 -14.79
C GLY A 117 9.15 13.53 -13.54
N ARG A 118 9.68 14.58 -12.90
CA ARG A 118 10.45 14.45 -11.66
C ARG A 118 9.53 14.22 -10.47
N LEU A 119 10.07 13.65 -9.40
CA LEU A 119 9.35 13.50 -8.13
C LEU A 119 9.62 14.70 -7.23
N ALA A 120 8.57 15.24 -6.64
CA ALA A 120 8.65 16.33 -5.68
C ALA A 120 7.64 16.15 -4.53
N ILE A 121 7.95 16.71 -3.38
CA ILE A 121 7.01 16.79 -2.27
C ILE A 121 5.79 17.62 -2.74
N PRO A 122 4.55 17.18 -2.49
CA PRO A 122 3.34 17.87 -2.98
C PRO A 122 3.31 19.38 -2.69
N GLY A 123 3.77 19.79 -1.51
CA GLY A 123 3.87 21.19 -1.16
C GLY A 123 4.89 22.00 -1.98
N ALA A 124 5.91 21.37 -2.57
CA ALA A 124 6.86 22.06 -3.44
C ALA A 124 6.24 22.37 -4.82
N ILE A 125 5.28 21.53 -5.27
CA ILE A 125 4.51 21.79 -6.49
C ILE A 125 3.63 23.01 -6.30
N GLN A 126 2.94 23.09 -5.17
CA GLN A 126 2.08 24.23 -4.84
C GLN A 126 2.87 25.55 -4.82
N ARG A 127 4.08 25.55 -4.26
CA ARG A 127 4.98 26.71 -4.27
C ARG A 127 5.28 27.20 -5.69
N ARG A 128 5.46 26.30 -6.64
CA ARG A 128 5.77 26.66 -8.03
C ARG A 128 4.60 27.36 -8.72
N ILE A 129 3.35 26.99 -8.36
CA ILE A 129 2.13 27.60 -8.88
C ILE A 129 1.85 28.94 -8.22
N ASP A 130 1.93 29.01 -6.89
CA ASP A 130 1.46 30.15 -6.10
C ASP A 130 2.58 31.15 -5.75
N GLY A 131 3.84 30.81 -6.00
CA GLY A 131 4.99 31.63 -5.60
C GLY A 131 5.19 31.76 -4.09
N ARG A 132 4.39 31.04 -3.29
CA ARG A 132 4.43 31.12 -1.83
C ARG A 132 5.44 30.14 -1.25
N PRO A 133 6.22 30.52 -0.22
CA PRO A 133 7.08 29.57 0.48
C PRO A 133 6.21 28.54 1.21
N VAL A 134 6.51 27.26 0.98
CA VAL A 134 5.90 26.17 1.75
C VAL A 134 6.55 26.16 3.13
N ALA A 135 5.75 26.10 4.18
CA ALA A 135 6.25 25.83 5.52
C ALA A 135 6.94 24.47 5.53
N VAL A 136 8.24 24.46 5.69
CA VAL A 136 9.00 23.23 5.97
C VAL A 136 8.69 22.86 7.41
N ALA A 137 8.13 21.66 7.63
CA ALA A 137 7.98 21.17 8.99
C ALA A 137 9.36 21.14 9.67
N PRO A 138 9.50 21.65 10.89
CA PRO A 138 10.77 21.55 11.60
C PRO A 138 11.10 20.06 11.84
N ASN A 139 12.36 19.68 11.62
CA ASN A 139 12.88 18.35 11.91
C ASN A 139 12.77 18.02 13.40
#